data_931a1c384d1d49cc2b5b2a611c999b7e
#
_entry.id   931a1c384d1d49cc2b5b2a611c999b7e
#
_cell.length_a   1.000
_cell.length_b   1.000
_cell.length_c   1.000
_cell.angle_alpha   90.00
_cell.angle_beta   90.00
_cell.angle_gamma   90.00
#
_symmetry.space_group_name_H-M   'P 1'
#
loop_
_entity.id
_entity.type
_entity.pdbx_description
1 polymer ?
#
loop_
_entity_poly.entity_id
_entity_poly.type
_entity_poly.pdbx_seq_one_letter_code
_entity_poly.pdbx_strand_id
1 'polypeptide(L)'
;MAKFPNSPGAAALAKLTPATLVIPSGTRLARVYYTGGRHPRAWNAFRYAGPVNARWDHHLTNSSGEPKSQERGIYYAARDAKTCLAEAFQQTRRIDRAFQAPWLVVFETVSPLVALDLTGDLATRMGASMAIHSGSRERARGWARDLYEAFEDIQGIQYASSMNGGAAALALNERALKVPLFPSHPLFHRALADDLMLDPLKHAAQALGYALR
;
A
#
# COMPACT_ATOMS: atom_id res chain seq x y z
N MET A 1 -16.32 -8.67 22.67
CA MET A 1 -15.03 -8.82 21.97
C MET A 1 -14.68 -7.52 21.22
N ALA A 2 -13.39 -7.18 21.10
CA ALA A 2 -12.98 -6.01 20.33
C ALA A 2 -13.28 -6.23 18.84
N LYS A 3 -13.84 -5.20 18.15
CA LYS A 3 -14.12 -5.27 16.70
C LYS A 3 -12.88 -5.49 15.83
N PHE A 4 -11.71 -5.15 16.36
CA PHE A 4 -10.42 -5.35 15.70
C PHE A 4 -9.40 -5.85 16.74
N PRO A 5 -9.35 -7.17 17.01
CA PRO A 5 -8.40 -7.78 17.95
C PRO A 5 -6.98 -7.80 17.38
N ASN A 6 -6.02 -8.21 18.18
CA ASN A 6 -4.71 -8.61 17.68
C ASN A 6 -4.84 -9.83 16.76
N SER A 7 -3.87 -10.03 15.87
CA SER A 7 -3.83 -11.21 15.02
C SER A 7 -3.72 -12.49 15.86
N PRO A 8 -4.36 -13.59 15.44
CA PRO A 8 -4.26 -14.87 16.12
C PRO A 8 -2.92 -15.59 15.87
N GLY A 9 -2.01 -14.99 15.09
CA GLY A 9 -0.72 -15.56 14.69
C GLY A 9 -0.77 -16.31 13.37
N ALA A 10 0.40 -16.38 12.70
CA ALA A 10 0.55 -16.96 11.38
C ALA A 10 0.08 -18.43 11.31
N ALA A 11 0.40 -19.24 12.30
CA ALA A 11 0.00 -20.66 12.34
C ALA A 11 -1.53 -20.86 12.40
N ALA A 12 -2.26 -19.95 13.03
CA ALA A 12 -3.72 -19.99 13.04
C ALA A 12 -4.31 -19.52 11.70
N LEU A 13 -3.73 -18.49 11.09
CA LEU A 13 -4.16 -17.97 9.78
C LEU A 13 -3.89 -18.97 8.66
N ALA A 14 -2.77 -19.70 8.70
CA ALA A 14 -2.42 -20.70 7.69
C ALA A 14 -3.42 -21.87 7.60
N LYS A 15 -4.27 -22.07 8.62
CA LYS A 15 -5.35 -23.09 8.59
C LYS A 15 -6.56 -22.64 7.81
N LEU A 16 -6.65 -21.37 7.45
CA LEU A 16 -7.80 -20.82 6.73
C LEU A 16 -7.56 -20.90 5.22
N THR A 17 -8.61 -21.13 4.46
CA THR A 17 -8.57 -20.96 3.01
C THR A 17 -8.52 -19.46 2.71
N PRO A 18 -7.44 -18.95 2.09
CA PRO A 18 -7.34 -17.53 1.76
C PRO A 18 -8.34 -17.15 0.68
N ALA A 19 -8.94 -15.97 0.79
CA ALA A 19 -9.57 -15.33 -0.35
C ALA A 19 -8.48 -14.61 -1.15
N THR A 20 -8.28 -15.04 -2.38
CA THR A 20 -7.26 -14.49 -3.27
C THR A 20 -7.87 -13.79 -4.46
N LEU A 21 -7.17 -12.80 -4.97
CA LEU A 21 -7.51 -12.05 -6.18
C LEU A 21 -6.32 -12.13 -7.13
N VAL A 22 -6.59 -12.51 -8.37
CA VAL A 22 -5.63 -12.35 -9.47
C VAL A 22 -5.71 -10.92 -9.98
N ILE A 23 -4.60 -10.22 -9.97
CA ILE A 23 -4.41 -8.92 -10.61
C ILE A 23 -3.83 -9.23 -12.00
N PRO A 24 -4.61 -9.08 -13.09
CA PRO A 24 -4.14 -9.44 -14.43
C PRO A 24 -2.94 -8.58 -14.87
N SER A 25 -2.14 -9.11 -15.78
CA SER A 25 -1.23 -8.31 -16.61
C SER A 25 -1.99 -7.16 -17.29
N GLY A 26 -1.37 -6.01 -17.50
CA GLY A 26 -2.00 -4.82 -18.05
C GLY A 26 -2.86 -4.05 -17.02
N THR A 27 -2.89 -4.47 -15.76
CA THR A 27 -3.62 -3.72 -14.74
C THR A 27 -2.94 -2.40 -14.44
N ARG A 28 -3.68 -1.29 -14.57
CA ARG A 28 -3.20 0.05 -14.21
C ARG A 28 -3.11 0.23 -12.71
N LEU A 29 -1.94 0.68 -12.28
CA LEU A 29 -1.65 1.04 -10.90
C LEU A 29 -1.05 2.44 -10.83
N ALA A 30 -1.47 3.20 -9.83
CA ALA A 30 -0.92 4.50 -9.51
C ALA A 30 -0.11 4.45 -8.21
N ARG A 31 0.94 5.27 -8.13
CA ARG A 31 1.73 5.44 -6.90
C ARG A 31 2.18 6.88 -6.76
N VAL A 32 2.10 7.41 -5.53
CA VAL A 32 2.87 8.59 -5.11
C VAL A 32 4.15 8.09 -4.44
N TYR A 33 5.28 8.65 -4.84
CA TYR A 33 6.59 8.35 -4.26
C TYR A 33 7.42 9.64 -4.14
N TYR A 34 8.52 9.60 -3.40
CA TYR A 34 9.32 10.79 -3.08
C TYR A 34 10.73 10.64 -3.62
N THR A 35 11.19 11.62 -4.41
CA THR A 35 12.54 11.67 -4.99
C THR A 35 13.50 12.51 -4.14
N GLY A 36 12.99 13.25 -3.17
CA GLY A 36 13.74 14.05 -2.20
C GLY A 36 13.59 13.55 -0.77
N GLY A 37 14.14 14.31 0.17
CA GLY A 37 14.11 13.99 1.59
C GLY A 37 15.21 13.00 1.99
N ARG A 38 15.11 12.46 3.20
CA ARG A 38 16.14 11.57 3.79
C ARG A 38 16.28 10.22 3.07
N HIS A 39 15.21 9.75 2.42
CA HIS A 39 15.17 8.42 1.80
C HIS A 39 14.53 8.49 0.40
N PRO A 40 15.23 9.10 -0.58
CA PRO A 40 14.72 9.18 -1.95
C PRO A 40 14.54 7.79 -2.57
N ARG A 41 13.56 7.64 -3.45
CA ARG A 41 13.23 6.36 -4.09
C ARG A 41 12.99 6.52 -5.58
N ALA A 42 13.15 5.43 -6.31
CA ALA A 42 12.64 5.31 -7.67
C ALA A 42 11.16 4.86 -7.66
N TRP A 43 10.46 5.13 -8.74
CA TRP A 43 9.03 4.80 -8.86
C TRP A 43 8.74 3.29 -8.77
N ASN A 44 9.65 2.47 -9.24
CA ASN A 44 9.59 1.01 -9.26
C ASN A 44 10.36 0.34 -8.10
N ALA A 45 10.82 1.11 -7.12
CA ALA A 45 11.57 0.58 -6.00
C ALA A 45 10.66 0.20 -4.82
N PHE A 46 10.85 -1.02 -4.30
CA PHE A 46 10.31 -1.45 -3.02
C PHE A 46 11.06 -0.80 -1.86
N ARG A 47 10.40 -0.66 -0.73
CA ARG A 47 11.03 -0.24 0.51
C ARG A 47 11.43 -1.47 1.32
N TYR A 48 12.70 -1.60 1.64
CA TYR A 48 13.29 -2.71 2.40
C TYR A 48 13.67 -2.32 3.84
N ALA A 49 13.33 -1.11 4.27
CA ALA A 49 13.58 -0.64 5.63
C ALA A 49 12.26 -0.34 6.34
N GLY A 50 12.12 -0.81 7.57
CA GLY A 50 10.91 -0.62 8.36
C GLY A 50 10.96 -1.36 9.69
N PRO A 51 9.82 -1.39 10.41
CA PRO A 51 8.51 -0.85 10.01
C PRO A 51 8.44 0.68 10.07
N VAL A 52 7.59 1.27 9.23
CA VAL A 52 7.16 2.66 9.35
C VAL A 52 5.69 2.74 9.77
N ASN A 53 5.17 3.94 10.01
CA ASN A 53 3.76 4.12 10.38
C ASN A 53 2.80 3.95 9.19
N ALA A 54 2.90 2.81 8.50
CA ALA A 54 1.99 2.40 7.43
C ALA A 54 1.23 1.14 7.85
N ARG A 55 -0.03 1.00 7.40
CA ARG A 55 -0.96 -0.02 7.91
C ARG A 55 -0.51 -1.45 7.61
N TRP A 56 -0.07 -1.72 6.40
CA TRP A 56 0.27 -3.07 5.93
C TRP A 56 1.77 -3.35 5.95
N ASP A 57 2.51 -2.60 6.77
CA ASP A 57 3.95 -2.74 6.91
C ASP A 57 4.32 -3.99 7.70
N HIS A 58 4.73 -5.04 6.98
CA HIS A 58 5.05 -6.36 7.53
C HIS A 58 6.53 -6.51 7.95
N HIS A 59 7.30 -5.41 7.94
CA HIS A 59 8.68 -5.43 8.40
C HIS A 59 8.80 -5.78 9.88
N LEU A 60 9.92 -6.41 10.22
CA LEU A 60 10.31 -6.71 11.60
C LEU A 60 11.15 -5.57 12.15
N THR A 61 11.07 -5.36 13.46
CA THR A 61 12.00 -4.49 14.20
C THR A 61 13.31 -5.23 14.49
N ASN A 62 14.34 -4.48 14.88
CA ASN A 62 15.54 -5.06 15.49
C ASN A 62 15.24 -5.47 16.96
N SER A 63 16.24 -5.98 17.66
CA SER A 63 16.14 -6.40 19.08
C SER A 63 15.76 -5.27 20.03
N SER A 64 16.02 -4.00 19.63
CA SER A 64 15.66 -2.80 20.40
C SER A 64 14.28 -2.22 20.02
N GLY A 65 13.51 -2.91 19.14
CA GLY A 65 12.21 -2.43 18.70
C GLY A 65 12.26 -1.38 17.57
N GLU A 66 13.45 -1.07 17.04
CA GLU A 66 13.65 -0.03 16.03
C GLU A 66 13.54 -0.56 14.60
N PRO A 67 13.18 0.28 13.63
CA PRO A 67 13.20 -0.06 12.21
C PRO A 67 14.60 -0.50 11.74
N LYS A 68 14.64 -1.49 10.84
CA LYS A 68 15.89 -1.97 10.23
C LYS A 68 15.72 -2.24 8.74
N SER A 69 16.84 -2.26 8.02
CA SER A 69 16.91 -2.83 6.66
C SER A 69 16.81 -4.35 6.74
N GLN A 70 16.08 -4.96 5.81
CA GLN A 70 15.82 -6.40 5.77
C GLN A 70 15.41 -6.83 4.35
N GLU A 71 15.28 -8.14 4.13
CA GLU A 71 14.88 -8.71 2.83
C GLU A 71 13.39 -8.52 2.52
N ARG A 72 12.57 -8.33 3.54
CA ARG A 72 11.15 -8.02 3.34
C ARG A 72 11.02 -6.67 2.66
N GLY A 73 10.34 -6.62 1.55
CA GLY A 73 10.09 -5.40 0.79
C GLY A 73 8.61 -5.05 0.76
N ILE A 74 8.28 -3.77 0.68
CA ILE A 74 6.89 -3.33 0.53
C ILE A 74 6.76 -2.23 -0.51
N TYR A 75 5.68 -2.31 -1.29
CA TYR A 75 5.34 -1.37 -2.35
C TYR A 75 3.84 -1.04 -2.29
N TYR A 76 3.51 0.22 -2.04
CA TYR A 76 2.13 0.69 -2.03
C TYR A 76 1.74 1.26 -3.38
N ALA A 77 0.54 0.87 -3.85
CA ALA A 77 -0.08 1.38 -5.06
C ALA A 77 -1.61 1.42 -4.89
N ALA A 78 -2.32 2.06 -5.82
CA ALA A 78 -3.77 2.05 -5.87
C ALA A 78 -4.25 1.84 -7.31
N ARG A 79 -5.53 1.53 -7.50
CA ARG A 79 -6.15 1.34 -8.82
C ARG A 79 -6.34 2.68 -9.58
N ASP A 80 -6.29 3.79 -8.86
CA ASP A 80 -6.45 5.14 -9.41
C ASP A 80 -5.61 6.17 -8.67
N ALA A 81 -5.34 7.30 -9.33
CA ALA A 81 -4.51 8.37 -8.80
C ALA A 81 -5.12 9.06 -7.57
N LYS A 82 -6.45 9.22 -7.52
CA LYS A 82 -7.14 9.87 -6.39
C LYS A 82 -6.97 9.04 -5.11
N THR A 83 -7.17 7.72 -5.18
CA THR A 83 -6.95 6.81 -4.04
C THR A 83 -5.49 6.85 -3.59
N CYS A 84 -4.56 6.87 -4.54
CA CYS A 84 -3.15 6.98 -4.25
C CYS A 84 -2.79 8.29 -3.52
N LEU A 85 -3.32 9.43 -3.96
CA LEU A 85 -3.17 10.72 -3.29
C LEU A 85 -3.81 10.70 -1.90
N ALA A 86 -5.01 10.13 -1.76
CA ALA A 86 -5.70 10.00 -0.49
C ALA A 86 -4.85 9.23 0.55
N GLU A 87 -4.27 8.09 0.14
CA GLU A 87 -3.42 7.27 1.01
C GLU A 87 -2.08 7.95 1.32
N ALA A 88 -1.44 8.60 0.33
CA ALA A 88 -0.15 9.25 0.52
C ALA A 88 -0.23 10.44 1.48
N PHE A 89 -1.28 11.24 1.39
CA PHE A 89 -1.47 12.47 2.17
C PHE A 89 -2.48 12.36 3.32
N GLN A 90 -2.88 11.15 3.70
CA GLN A 90 -3.92 10.88 4.69
C GLN A 90 -3.66 11.51 6.07
N GLN A 91 -2.41 11.63 6.49
CA GLN A 91 -2.08 12.14 7.82
C GLN A 91 -2.27 13.65 7.94
N THR A 92 -1.89 14.37 6.90
CA THR A 92 -1.96 15.84 6.87
C THR A 92 -3.25 16.36 6.27
N ARG A 93 -3.97 15.53 5.49
CA ARG A 93 -5.08 15.92 4.62
C ARG A 93 -4.73 17.13 3.75
N ARG A 94 -3.46 17.18 3.32
CA ARG A 94 -2.91 18.24 2.49
C ARG A 94 -2.01 17.61 1.44
N ILE A 95 -2.36 17.83 0.18
CA ILE A 95 -1.51 17.47 -0.96
C ILE A 95 -0.42 18.54 -1.04
N ASP A 96 0.77 18.22 -0.54
CA ASP A 96 1.94 19.07 -0.65
C ASP A 96 2.71 18.72 -1.92
N ARG A 97 2.77 19.68 -2.85
CA ARG A 97 3.39 19.49 -4.17
C ARG A 97 4.91 19.51 -4.15
N ALA A 98 5.50 20.09 -3.10
CA ALA A 98 6.94 20.38 -3.02
C ALA A 98 7.68 19.56 -1.97
N PHE A 99 7.06 19.30 -0.80
CA PHE A 99 7.75 18.67 0.32
C PHE A 99 8.24 17.26 -0.02
N GLN A 100 9.55 17.05 0.07
CA GLN A 100 10.25 15.82 -0.32
C GLN A 100 10.15 15.47 -1.82
N ALA A 101 9.80 16.45 -2.67
CA ALA A 101 9.68 16.27 -4.11
C ALA A 101 8.80 15.05 -4.49
N PRO A 102 7.48 15.09 -4.23
CA PRO A 102 6.59 13.98 -4.54
C PRO A 102 6.33 13.89 -6.05
N TRP A 103 6.24 12.67 -6.54
CA TRP A 103 5.91 12.32 -7.92
C TRP A 103 4.71 11.40 -7.96
N LEU A 104 3.90 11.54 -9.00
CA LEU A 104 2.86 10.57 -9.37
C LEU A 104 3.34 9.76 -10.55
N VAL A 105 3.24 8.44 -10.43
CA VAL A 105 3.45 7.51 -11.52
C VAL A 105 2.20 6.68 -11.74
N VAL A 106 1.88 6.37 -13.02
CA VAL A 106 0.88 5.38 -13.42
C VAL A 106 1.56 4.41 -14.39
N PHE A 107 1.43 3.12 -14.12
CA PHE A 107 2.00 2.05 -14.95
C PHE A 107 1.04 0.88 -15.07
N GLU A 108 1.27 0.00 -16.03
CA GLU A 108 0.58 -1.28 -16.17
C GLU A 108 1.48 -2.41 -15.69
N THR A 109 0.91 -3.37 -14.97
CA THR A 109 1.64 -4.57 -14.53
C THR A 109 2.05 -5.40 -15.74
N VAL A 110 3.28 -5.89 -15.78
CA VAL A 110 3.77 -6.75 -16.89
C VAL A 110 3.29 -8.19 -16.73
N SER A 111 3.29 -8.70 -15.52
CA SER A 111 2.84 -10.06 -15.21
C SER A 111 1.62 -10.05 -14.30
N PRO A 112 0.81 -11.11 -14.30
CA PRO A 112 -0.25 -11.26 -13.31
C PRO A 112 0.35 -11.45 -11.91
N LEU A 113 -0.38 -10.97 -10.89
CA LEU A 113 -0.02 -11.10 -9.48
C LEU A 113 -1.17 -11.75 -8.72
N VAL A 114 -0.85 -12.43 -7.63
CA VAL A 114 -1.83 -12.98 -6.70
C VAL A 114 -1.76 -12.22 -5.38
N ALA A 115 -2.86 -11.61 -4.98
CA ALA A 115 -2.99 -10.88 -3.72
C ALA A 115 -4.06 -11.48 -2.82
N LEU A 116 -3.92 -11.35 -1.51
CA LEU A 116 -5.02 -11.56 -0.58
C LEU A 116 -6.08 -10.48 -0.81
N ASP A 117 -7.33 -10.87 -0.89
CA ASP A 117 -8.44 -9.92 -0.97
C ASP A 117 -9.06 -9.68 0.42
N LEU A 118 -8.73 -8.56 1.02
CA LEU A 118 -9.33 -8.12 2.28
C LEU A 118 -10.54 -7.21 2.08
N THR A 119 -10.95 -6.94 0.85
CA THR A 119 -12.14 -6.11 0.58
C THR A 119 -13.45 -6.90 0.75
N GLY A 120 -13.37 -8.24 0.73
CA GLY A 120 -14.48 -9.16 0.96
C GLY A 120 -14.60 -9.64 2.41
N ASP A 121 -15.02 -10.89 2.57
CA ASP A 121 -15.32 -11.52 3.86
C ASP A 121 -14.10 -12.07 4.62
N LEU A 122 -12.94 -12.14 3.99
CA LEU A 122 -11.73 -12.73 4.57
C LEU A 122 -11.38 -12.10 5.91
N ALA A 123 -11.46 -10.76 6.02
CA ALA A 123 -11.19 -10.07 7.28
C ALA A 123 -12.06 -10.59 8.44
N THR A 124 -13.35 -10.86 8.19
CA THR A 124 -14.27 -11.41 9.19
C THR A 124 -13.96 -12.88 9.48
N ARG A 125 -13.69 -13.70 8.46
CA ARG A 125 -13.33 -15.13 8.63
C ARG A 125 -12.06 -15.33 9.42
N MET A 126 -11.11 -14.39 9.33
CA MET A 126 -9.87 -14.39 10.12
C MET A 126 -10.07 -13.98 11.59
N GLY A 127 -11.28 -13.51 11.98
CA GLY A 127 -11.55 -13.00 13.32
C GLY A 127 -11.25 -11.50 13.49
N ALA A 128 -10.91 -10.80 12.42
CA ALA A 128 -10.90 -9.34 12.35
C ALA A 128 -12.29 -8.80 11.95
N SER A 129 -12.36 -7.56 11.50
CA SER A 129 -13.53 -6.95 10.88
C SER A 129 -13.06 -5.92 9.87
N MET A 130 -13.99 -5.23 9.21
CA MET A 130 -13.64 -4.10 8.32
C MET A 130 -12.85 -2.98 9.04
N ALA A 131 -12.81 -2.97 10.38
CA ALA A 131 -11.93 -2.08 11.16
C ALA A 131 -10.43 -2.35 10.93
N ILE A 132 -10.07 -3.48 10.31
CA ILE A 132 -8.70 -3.73 9.85
C ILE A 132 -8.21 -2.66 8.86
N HIS A 133 -9.13 -2.04 8.09
CA HIS A 133 -8.82 -0.98 7.13
C HIS A 133 -8.69 0.42 7.75
N SER A 134 -9.28 0.66 8.93
CA SER A 134 -9.37 2.00 9.53
C SER A 134 -8.87 2.08 10.98
N GLY A 135 -8.80 0.97 11.69
CA GLY A 135 -8.37 0.91 13.10
C GLY A 135 -6.86 1.14 13.30
N SER A 136 -6.36 0.74 14.47
CA SER A 136 -4.95 0.93 14.87
C SER A 136 -3.97 0.40 13.80
N ARG A 137 -3.05 1.27 13.36
CA ARG A 137 -1.98 0.88 12.41
C ARG A 137 -0.98 -0.10 13.02
N GLU A 138 -0.70 0.03 14.29
CA GLU A 138 0.17 -0.91 15.01
C GLU A 138 -0.40 -2.32 14.96
N ARG A 139 -1.69 -2.45 15.28
CA ARG A 139 -2.40 -3.73 15.24
C ARG A 139 -2.48 -4.27 13.81
N ALA A 140 -2.75 -3.41 12.82
CA ALA A 140 -2.75 -3.80 11.41
C ALA A 140 -1.38 -4.28 10.93
N ARG A 141 -0.27 -3.71 11.42
CA ARG A 141 1.07 -4.23 11.15
C ARG A 141 1.30 -5.63 11.75
N GLY A 142 0.73 -5.92 12.92
CA GLY A 142 0.72 -7.28 13.47
C GLY A 142 0.05 -8.26 12.51
N TRP A 143 -1.16 -7.92 12.06
CA TRP A 143 -1.88 -8.69 11.05
C TRP A 143 -1.09 -8.84 9.75
N ALA A 144 -0.46 -7.77 9.26
CA ALA A 144 0.33 -7.80 8.03
C ALA A 144 1.52 -8.77 8.12
N ARG A 145 2.20 -8.83 9.27
CA ARG A 145 3.30 -9.78 9.51
C ARG A 145 2.79 -11.22 9.48
N ASP A 146 1.74 -11.50 10.22
CA ASP A 146 1.21 -12.85 10.31
C ASP A 146 0.60 -13.33 8.99
N LEU A 147 -0.04 -12.45 8.22
CA LEU A 147 -0.53 -12.75 6.87
C LEU A 147 0.63 -13.03 5.89
N TYR A 148 1.70 -12.24 5.97
CA TYR A 148 2.90 -12.46 5.16
C TYR A 148 3.54 -13.83 5.46
N GLU A 149 3.59 -14.24 6.72
CA GLU A 149 4.15 -15.53 7.15
C GLU A 149 3.21 -16.71 6.87
N ALA A 150 1.89 -16.50 7.01
CA ALA A 150 0.91 -17.58 6.82
C ALA A 150 0.73 -17.97 5.35
N PHE A 151 0.92 -17.03 4.41
CA PHE A 151 0.62 -17.24 2.99
C PHE A 151 1.84 -16.91 2.12
N GLU A 152 2.74 -17.88 1.98
CA GLU A 152 4.05 -17.69 1.32
C GLU A 152 3.97 -17.43 -0.18
N ASP A 153 2.92 -17.91 -0.85
CA ASP A 153 2.72 -17.75 -2.30
C ASP A 153 2.08 -16.41 -2.67
N ILE A 154 1.64 -15.63 -1.69
CA ILE A 154 0.93 -14.38 -1.91
C ILE A 154 1.92 -13.21 -2.11
N GLN A 155 1.69 -12.44 -3.17
CA GLN A 155 2.55 -11.34 -3.60
C GLN A 155 2.11 -9.97 -3.04
N GLY A 156 1.02 -9.93 -2.29
CA GLY A 156 0.52 -8.70 -1.67
C GLY A 156 -0.88 -8.82 -1.08
N ILE A 157 -1.40 -7.68 -0.67
CA ILE A 157 -2.73 -7.53 -0.07
C ILE A 157 -3.48 -6.45 -0.84
N GLN A 158 -4.69 -6.75 -1.33
CA GLN A 158 -5.66 -5.75 -1.75
C GLN A 158 -6.53 -5.38 -0.54
N TYR A 159 -6.67 -4.10 -0.29
CA TYR A 159 -7.43 -3.58 0.85
C TYR A 159 -8.31 -2.39 0.45
N ALA A 160 -9.33 -2.12 1.26
CA ALA A 160 -10.20 -0.96 1.07
C ALA A 160 -9.55 0.29 1.68
N SER A 161 -9.38 1.35 0.88
CA SER A 161 -8.90 2.63 1.37
C SER A 161 -9.93 3.25 2.32
N SER A 162 -9.52 3.48 3.56
CA SER A 162 -10.33 4.22 4.53
C SER A 162 -10.42 5.71 4.23
N MET A 163 -9.63 6.19 3.27
CA MET A 163 -9.52 7.61 2.91
C MET A 163 -10.26 7.97 1.62
N ASN A 164 -10.68 6.98 0.83
CA ASN A 164 -11.41 7.19 -0.42
C ASN A 164 -12.55 6.18 -0.61
N GLY A 165 -13.51 6.18 0.31
CA GLY A 165 -14.77 5.46 0.15
C GLY A 165 -14.65 3.94 -0.06
N GLY A 166 -13.58 3.31 0.44
CA GLY A 166 -13.35 1.89 0.26
C GLY A 166 -12.72 1.50 -1.09
N ALA A 167 -12.30 2.46 -1.90
CA ALA A 167 -11.61 2.19 -3.16
C ALA A 167 -10.39 1.28 -2.96
N ALA A 168 -10.14 0.40 -3.95
CA ALA A 168 -9.10 -0.62 -3.82
C ALA A 168 -7.68 -0.01 -3.85
N ALA A 169 -6.90 -0.37 -2.85
CA ALA A 169 -5.48 -0.10 -2.75
C ALA A 169 -4.70 -1.41 -2.53
N LEU A 170 -3.41 -1.39 -2.81
CA LEU A 170 -2.53 -2.54 -2.81
C LEU A 170 -1.29 -2.28 -1.94
N ALA A 171 -0.91 -3.27 -1.18
CA ALA A 171 0.37 -3.38 -0.51
C ALA A 171 1.05 -4.65 -1.02
N LEU A 172 1.94 -4.51 -2.02
CA LEU A 172 2.70 -5.63 -2.58
C LEU A 172 3.92 -5.91 -1.70
N ASN A 173 4.26 -7.17 -1.54
CA ASN A 173 5.53 -7.59 -0.92
C ASN A 173 6.56 -7.92 -2.01
N GLU A 174 7.83 -8.12 -1.64
CA GLU A 174 8.94 -8.38 -2.56
C GLU A 174 8.78 -9.66 -3.39
N ARG A 175 7.91 -10.57 -2.99
CA ARG A 175 7.60 -11.79 -3.77
C ARG A 175 6.97 -11.44 -5.12
N ALA A 176 6.39 -10.24 -5.26
CA ALA A 176 5.91 -9.72 -6.54
C ALA A 176 7.03 -9.53 -7.57
N LEU A 177 8.29 -9.43 -7.12
CA LEU A 177 9.46 -9.32 -7.99
C LEU A 177 9.99 -10.68 -8.50
N LYS A 178 9.39 -11.80 -8.07
CA LYS A 178 9.70 -13.12 -8.65
C LYS A 178 9.29 -13.22 -10.12
N VAL A 179 8.45 -12.30 -10.58
CA VAL A 179 8.04 -12.14 -11.97
C VAL A 179 8.30 -10.70 -12.43
N PRO A 180 8.44 -10.43 -13.74
CA PRO A 180 8.52 -9.06 -14.24
C PRO A 180 7.28 -8.27 -13.84
N LEU A 181 7.43 -7.31 -12.92
CA LEU A 181 6.31 -6.50 -12.41
C LEU A 181 6.15 -5.19 -13.17
N PHE A 182 7.27 -4.50 -13.40
CA PHE A 182 7.27 -3.14 -13.93
C PHE A 182 7.59 -3.12 -15.43
N PRO A 183 6.91 -2.27 -16.22
CA PRO A 183 7.32 -2.02 -17.60
C PRO A 183 8.63 -1.21 -17.63
N SER A 184 9.29 -1.17 -18.80
CA SER A 184 10.48 -0.33 -19.02
C SER A 184 10.18 1.15 -18.83
N HIS A 185 8.97 1.60 -19.20
CA HIS A 185 8.51 2.98 -19.07
C HIS A 185 7.09 2.99 -18.52
N PRO A 186 6.77 3.89 -17.57
CA PRO A 186 5.41 4.05 -17.07
C PRO A 186 4.55 4.80 -18.09
N LEU A 187 3.22 4.65 -18.00
CA LEU A 187 2.25 5.38 -18.83
C LEU A 187 2.22 6.88 -18.52
N PHE A 188 2.44 7.21 -17.25
CA PHE A 188 2.44 8.58 -16.76
C PHE A 188 3.46 8.73 -15.64
N HIS A 189 4.24 9.82 -15.67
CA HIS A 189 5.28 10.05 -14.67
C HIS A 189 5.59 11.55 -14.56
N ARG A 190 5.12 12.20 -13.46
CA ARG A 190 5.31 13.63 -13.26
C ARG A 190 5.51 13.99 -11.79
N ALA A 191 6.33 15.01 -11.55
CA ALA A 191 6.41 15.68 -10.26
C ALA A 191 5.06 16.33 -9.94
N LEU A 192 4.62 16.27 -8.67
CA LEU A 192 3.41 17.00 -8.28
C LEU A 192 3.61 18.52 -8.37
N ALA A 193 4.86 18.98 -8.33
CA ALA A 193 5.21 20.39 -8.52
C ALA A 193 5.10 20.89 -9.97
N ASP A 194 5.00 19.99 -10.96
CA ASP A 194 4.79 20.37 -12.38
C ASP A 194 3.50 21.15 -12.53
N ASP A 195 3.52 22.26 -13.29
CA ASP A 195 2.36 23.14 -13.47
C ASP A 195 1.18 22.43 -14.16
N LEU A 196 1.46 21.47 -15.04
CA LEU A 196 0.42 20.63 -15.65
C LEU A 196 -0.33 19.75 -14.66
N MET A 197 0.22 19.55 -13.45
CA MET A 197 -0.43 18.82 -12.36
C MET A 197 -1.38 19.70 -11.54
N LEU A 198 -1.30 21.03 -11.65
CA LEU A 198 -2.03 21.93 -10.77
C LEU A 198 -3.53 21.68 -10.79
N ASP A 199 -4.15 21.66 -11.97
CA ASP A 199 -5.61 21.50 -12.08
C ASP A 199 -6.06 20.05 -11.76
N PRO A 200 -5.41 18.98 -12.22
CA PRO A 200 -5.70 17.63 -11.72
C PRO A 200 -5.62 17.49 -10.19
N LEU A 201 -4.62 18.13 -9.56
CA LEU A 201 -4.47 18.08 -8.11
C LEU A 201 -5.52 18.93 -7.37
N LYS A 202 -5.96 20.09 -7.92
CA LYS A 202 -7.09 20.85 -7.39
C LYS A 202 -8.37 20.01 -7.37
N HIS A 203 -8.70 19.35 -8.48
CA HIS A 203 -9.86 18.47 -8.56
C HIS A 203 -9.78 17.30 -7.57
N ALA A 204 -8.61 16.65 -7.46
CA ALA A 204 -8.41 15.57 -6.50
C ALA A 204 -8.53 16.07 -5.05
N ALA A 205 -7.93 17.21 -4.72
CA ALA A 205 -8.00 17.81 -3.38
C ALA A 205 -9.45 18.16 -3.00
N GLN A 206 -10.19 18.81 -3.93
CA GLN A 206 -11.61 19.11 -3.71
C GLN A 206 -12.44 17.86 -3.48
N ALA A 207 -12.26 16.81 -4.31
CA ALA A 207 -13.00 15.55 -4.19
C ALA A 207 -12.68 14.79 -2.91
N LEU A 208 -11.49 14.98 -2.33
CA LEU A 208 -11.05 14.35 -1.09
C LEU A 208 -11.30 15.21 0.16
N GLY A 209 -11.68 16.47 0.00
CA GLY A 209 -11.72 17.42 1.11
C GLY A 209 -10.33 17.73 1.67
N TYR A 210 -9.28 17.68 0.84
CA TYR A 210 -7.89 17.96 1.22
C TYR A 210 -7.50 19.38 0.81
N ALA A 211 -6.58 19.99 1.57
CA ALA A 211 -5.91 21.20 1.12
C ALA A 211 -4.89 20.90 0.02
N LEU A 212 -4.62 21.84 -0.88
CA LEU A 212 -3.53 21.81 -1.86
C LEU A 212 -2.52 22.91 -1.52
N ARG A 213 -1.23 22.58 -1.54
CA ARG A 213 -0.13 23.52 -1.31
C ARG A 213 0.94 23.38 -2.39
#